data_41e1124f0f861b924a3b25166e092a57
#
_entry.id   41e1124f0f861b924a3b25166e092a57
#
_cell.length_a   1.000
_cell.length_b   1.000
_cell.length_c   1.000
_cell.angle_alpha   90.00
_cell.angle_beta   90.00
_cell.angle_gamma   90.00
#
_symmetry.space_group_name_H-M   'P 1'
#
loop_
_entity.id
_entity.type
_entity.pdbx_description
1 polymer ?
#
loop_
_entity_poly.entity_id
_entity_poly.type
_entity_poly.pdbx_seq_one_letter_code
_entity_poly.pdbx_strand_id
1 'polypeptide(L)'
;MTTCCEINLTDTTLECIVDKVNNQERLTREDGIALYETPDLWTVCSLADSVRRRLHGETTYFNINRHINYSNVCALSCKFCDFYRKKDQEGAYEHSIDDIRNEATIALESGATEIHIVGGLHPWLPFEYYTDMLRVIREIAPNIHIKAFTAVEIVHFA
;
A
#
# COMPACT_ATOMS: atom_id res chain seq x y z
N MET A 1 -10.69 -1.73 32.91
CA MET A 1 -9.36 -1.64 33.56
C MET A 1 -8.33 -1.63 32.46
N THR A 2 -7.81 -0.48 32.12
CA THR A 2 -6.79 -0.33 31.06
C THR A 2 -5.46 -0.79 31.68
N THR A 3 -4.98 -1.96 31.26
CA THR A 3 -3.69 -2.47 31.68
C THR A 3 -2.64 -1.54 31.09
N CYS A 4 -2.06 -0.66 31.93
CA CYS A 4 -0.87 0.11 31.59
C CYS A 4 0.22 -0.92 31.28
N CYS A 5 0.69 -1.02 30.05
CA CYS A 5 1.89 -1.81 29.76
C CYS A 5 3.05 -1.20 30.52
N GLU A 6 3.64 -1.97 31.45
CA GLU A 6 4.92 -1.60 32.06
C GLU A 6 5.98 -1.65 30.96
N ILE A 7 6.27 -0.48 30.38
CA ILE A 7 7.32 -0.34 29.37
C ILE A 7 8.64 -0.20 30.13
N ASN A 8 9.54 -1.14 29.93
CA ASN A 8 10.86 -1.11 30.53
C ASN A 8 11.74 -0.13 29.73
N LEU A 9 11.69 1.14 30.11
CA LEU A 9 12.40 2.23 29.44
C LEU A 9 13.90 2.10 29.63
N THR A 10 14.64 2.02 28.55
CA THR A 10 16.12 2.11 28.55
C THR A 10 16.61 3.52 28.17
N ASP A 11 15.75 4.30 27.50
CA ASP A 11 16.02 5.69 27.10
C ASP A 11 15.04 6.64 27.81
N THR A 12 15.52 7.35 28.82
CA THR A 12 14.71 8.30 29.61
C THR A 12 14.21 9.50 28.80
N THR A 13 14.78 9.77 27.63
CA THR A 13 14.29 10.83 26.76
C THR A 13 12.90 10.54 26.20
N LEU A 14 12.46 9.27 26.23
CA LEU A 14 11.13 8.85 25.79
C LEU A 14 10.04 8.95 26.87
N GLU A 15 10.37 9.25 28.14
CA GLU A 15 9.38 9.29 29.24
C GLU A 15 8.19 10.20 28.92
N CYS A 16 8.47 11.42 28.47
CA CYS A 16 7.42 12.36 28.10
C CYS A 16 6.53 11.86 26.94
N ILE A 17 7.11 11.11 26.01
CA ILE A 17 6.38 10.52 24.86
C ILE A 17 5.52 9.37 25.35
N VAL A 18 6.02 8.53 26.26
CA VAL A 18 5.26 7.45 26.90
C VAL A 18 4.02 8.02 27.60
N ASP A 19 4.20 9.11 28.37
CA ASP A 19 3.10 9.77 29.07
C ASP A 19 2.05 10.31 28.08
N LYS A 20 2.48 10.98 27.02
CA LYS A 20 1.57 11.48 25.97
C LYS A 20 0.78 10.35 25.32
N VAL A 21 1.44 9.24 24.96
CA VAL A 21 0.78 8.07 24.34
C VAL A 21 -0.23 7.44 25.29
N ASN A 22 0.10 7.30 26.57
CA ASN A 22 -0.80 6.76 27.58
C ASN A 22 -2.00 7.67 27.81
N ASN A 23 -1.80 8.98 27.82
CA ASN A 23 -2.85 9.98 27.95
C ASN A 23 -3.62 10.24 26.64
N GLN A 24 -3.26 9.58 25.54
CA GLN A 24 -3.85 9.76 24.21
C GLN A 24 -3.65 11.19 23.65
N GLU A 25 -2.59 11.84 24.05
CA GLU A 25 -2.22 13.15 23.57
C GLU A 25 -1.54 13.05 22.19
N ARG A 26 -1.73 14.08 21.38
CA ARG A 26 -1.09 14.16 20.06
C ARG A 26 0.41 14.39 20.20
N LEU A 27 1.21 13.55 19.57
CA LEU A 27 2.66 13.75 19.49
C LEU A 27 3.01 14.95 18.62
N THR A 28 4.04 15.67 19.01
CA THR A 28 4.59 16.80 18.25
C THR A 28 5.60 16.32 17.21
N ARG A 29 6.10 17.25 16.40
CA ARG A 29 7.16 16.98 15.44
C ARG A 29 8.46 16.57 16.17
N GLU A 30 8.75 17.23 17.28
CA GLU A 30 9.94 16.98 18.11
C GLU A 30 9.87 15.57 18.74
N ASP A 31 8.70 15.15 19.25
CA ASP A 31 8.47 13.78 19.71
C ASP A 31 8.74 12.77 18.60
N GLY A 32 8.27 13.06 17.37
CA GLY A 32 8.53 12.22 16.21
C GLY A 32 10.02 12.08 15.89
N ILE A 33 10.78 13.17 15.96
CA ILE A 33 12.24 13.15 15.76
C ILE A 33 12.90 12.29 16.84
N ALA A 34 12.55 12.49 18.12
CA ALA A 34 13.09 11.68 19.22
C ALA A 34 12.82 10.18 19.04
N LEU A 35 11.63 9.80 18.56
CA LEU A 35 11.30 8.40 18.25
C LEU A 35 12.14 7.81 17.11
N TYR A 36 12.61 8.62 16.17
CA TYR A 36 13.51 8.17 15.10
C TYR A 36 14.99 8.13 15.51
N GLU A 37 15.40 8.95 16.47
CA GLU A 37 16.80 9.07 16.91
C GLU A 37 17.15 8.15 18.08
N THR A 38 16.14 7.68 18.83
CA THR A 38 16.37 6.79 19.97
C THR A 38 16.99 5.46 19.57
N PRO A 39 17.96 4.94 20.32
CA PRO A 39 18.43 3.56 20.17
C PRO A 39 17.47 2.52 20.77
N ASP A 40 16.47 2.94 21.56
CA ASP A 40 15.53 2.07 22.25
C ASP A 40 14.34 1.69 21.35
N LEU A 41 14.63 0.89 20.33
CA LEU A 41 13.62 0.40 19.39
C LEU A 41 12.49 -0.40 20.09
N TRP A 42 12.81 -1.09 21.19
CA TRP A 42 11.80 -1.91 21.88
C TRP A 42 10.75 -1.05 22.57
N THR A 43 11.14 0.07 23.17
CA THR A 43 10.17 1.04 23.71
C THR A 43 9.29 1.61 22.59
N VAL A 44 9.87 1.99 21.43
CA VAL A 44 9.08 2.47 20.29
C VAL A 44 8.07 1.43 19.81
N CYS A 45 8.50 0.17 19.64
CA CYS A 45 7.62 -0.93 19.24
C CYS A 45 6.51 -1.18 20.28
N SER A 46 6.83 -1.13 21.58
CA SER A 46 5.84 -1.32 22.64
C SER A 46 4.80 -0.21 22.68
N LEU A 47 5.21 1.04 22.46
CA LEU A 47 4.30 2.18 22.32
C LEU A 47 3.38 2.01 21.11
N ALA A 48 3.93 1.61 19.96
CA ALA A 48 3.14 1.36 18.74
C ALA A 48 2.12 0.23 18.97
N ASP A 49 2.53 -0.89 19.61
CA ASP A 49 1.62 -1.99 19.91
C ASP A 49 0.53 -1.60 20.91
N SER A 50 0.84 -0.78 21.91
CA SER A 50 -0.15 -0.29 22.88
C SER A 50 -1.24 0.56 22.19
N VAL A 51 -0.85 1.41 21.23
CA VAL A 51 -1.79 2.19 20.41
C VAL A 51 -2.62 1.27 19.52
N ARG A 52 -1.99 0.31 18.84
CA ARG A 52 -2.66 -0.68 18.01
C ARG A 52 -3.72 -1.46 18.80
N ARG A 53 -3.34 -1.99 19.97
CA ARG A 53 -4.25 -2.75 20.84
C ARG A 53 -5.42 -1.90 21.34
N ARG A 54 -5.15 -0.64 21.66
CA ARG A 54 -6.21 0.30 22.07
C ARG A 54 -7.25 0.53 20.96
N LEU A 55 -6.79 0.62 19.70
CA LEU A 55 -7.64 0.91 18.54
C LEU A 55 -8.38 -0.34 18.02
N HIS A 56 -7.74 -1.51 18.05
CA HIS A 56 -8.19 -2.72 17.34
C HIS A 56 -8.29 -3.97 18.22
N GLY A 57 -7.95 -3.87 19.52
CA GLY A 57 -7.89 -5.03 20.42
C GLY A 57 -6.85 -6.03 19.94
N GLU A 58 -7.21 -7.32 19.98
CA GLU A 58 -6.34 -8.41 19.51
C GLU A 58 -6.52 -8.72 18.01
N THR A 59 -7.36 -7.95 17.31
CA THR A 59 -7.64 -8.18 15.89
C THR A 59 -6.52 -7.64 15.02
N THR A 60 -6.07 -8.46 14.08
CA THR A 60 -5.14 -8.08 13.01
C THR A 60 -5.84 -8.26 11.67
N TYR A 61 -5.77 -7.23 10.83
CA TYR A 61 -6.35 -7.26 9.50
C TYR A 61 -5.26 -7.54 8.46
N PHE A 62 -5.60 -8.34 7.46
CA PHE A 62 -4.74 -8.60 6.31
C PHE A 62 -5.59 -8.78 5.05
N ASN A 63 -4.98 -8.61 3.89
CA ASN A 63 -5.58 -8.99 2.61
C ASN A 63 -4.66 -9.96 1.86
N ILE A 64 -5.26 -10.78 0.99
CA ILE A 64 -4.53 -11.59 0.02
C ILE A 64 -4.58 -10.81 -1.28
N ASN A 65 -3.50 -10.12 -1.58
CA ASN A 65 -3.41 -9.19 -2.70
C ASN A 65 -2.80 -9.86 -3.94
N ARG A 66 -3.42 -9.61 -5.11
CA ARG A 66 -2.83 -9.90 -6.43
C ARG A 66 -2.55 -8.59 -7.14
N HIS A 67 -1.30 -8.38 -7.52
CA HIS A 67 -0.92 -7.25 -8.35
C HIS A 67 -1.16 -7.54 -9.82
N ILE A 68 -1.78 -6.59 -10.54
CA ILE A 68 -1.83 -6.56 -12.00
C ILE A 68 -1.18 -5.26 -12.45
N ASN A 69 0.01 -5.38 -13.04
CA ASN A 69 0.71 -4.27 -13.65
C ASN A 69 0.45 -4.34 -15.16
N TYR A 70 -0.56 -3.64 -15.65
CA TYR A 70 -1.05 -3.74 -17.02
C TYR A 70 0.00 -3.36 -18.10
N SER A 71 0.94 -2.49 -17.75
CA SER A 71 2.06 -2.12 -18.62
C SER A 71 3.16 -1.45 -17.81
N ASN A 72 4.41 -1.61 -18.25
CA ASN A 72 5.55 -0.84 -17.75
C ASN A 72 5.96 0.29 -18.72
N VAL A 73 5.29 0.44 -19.86
CA VAL A 73 5.52 1.57 -20.76
C VAL A 73 5.04 2.85 -20.10
N CYS A 74 5.94 3.84 -19.96
CA CYS A 74 5.66 5.05 -19.21
C CYS A 74 6.17 6.31 -19.90
N ALA A 75 5.31 7.35 -19.97
CA ALA A 75 5.67 8.68 -20.45
C ALA A 75 6.75 9.33 -19.57
N LEU A 76 6.75 9.06 -18.27
CA LEU A 76 7.70 9.63 -17.32
C LEU A 76 9.00 8.83 -17.23
N SER A 77 10.01 9.44 -16.60
CA SER A 77 11.34 8.85 -16.36
C SER A 77 11.80 9.18 -14.94
N CYS A 78 11.03 8.73 -13.94
CA CYS A 78 11.32 8.98 -12.54
C CYS A 78 12.65 8.34 -12.15
N LYS A 79 13.54 9.09 -11.51
CA LYS A 79 14.92 8.66 -11.22
C LYS A 79 15.02 7.44 -10.31
N PHE A 80 14.02 7.21 -9.44
CA PHE A 80 14.00 6.08 -8.52
C PHE A 80 13.23 4.86 -9.05
N CYS A 81 12.52 4.99 -10.19
CA CYS A 81 11.68 3.94 -10.73
C CYS A 81 12.47 3.02 -11.67
N ASP A 82 12.69 1.78 -11.26
CA ASP A 82 13.32 0.76 -12.11
C ASP A 82 12.31 -0.02 -12.95
N PHE A 83 11.02 0.19 -12.70
CA PHE A 83 9.93 -0.51 -13.38
C PHE A 83 9.66 0.02 -14.81
N TYR A 84 9.73 1.35 -15.01
CA TYR A 84 9.35 1.93 -16.30
C TYR A 84 10.25 1.51 -17.45
N ARG A 85 9.65 1.41 -18.64
CA ARG A 85 10.35 1.25 -19.92
C ARG A 85 9.81 2.28 -20.90
N LYS A 86 10.62 2.65 -21.89
CA LYS A 86 10.15 3.39 -23.06
C LYS A 86 9.63 2.40 -24.11
N LYS A 87 8.80 2.88 -25.02
CA LYS A 87 8.34 2.07 -26.16
C LYS A 87 9.57 1.46 -26.87
N ASP A 88 9.44 0.22 -27.26
CA ASP A 88 10.47 -0.55 -27.98
C ASP A 88 11.78 -0.78 -27.18
N GLN A 89 11.83 -0.41 -25.89
CA GLN A 89 12.93 -0.75 -25.00
C GLN A 89 12.84 -2.22 -24.60
N GLU A 90 13.98 -2.89 -24.46
CA GLU A 90 14.02 -4.27 -23.97
C GLU A 90 13.28 -4.42 -22.63
N GLY A 91 12.40 -5.41 -22.55
CA GLY A 91 11.56 -5.66 -21.39
C GLY A 91 10.34 -4.75 -21.29
N ALA A 92 10.04 -3.92 -22.30
CA ALA A 92 8.75 -3.22 -22.38
C ALA A 92 7.62 -4.21 -22.68
N TYR A 93 6.47 -4.05 -22.00
CA TYR A 93 5.30 -4.88 -22.22
C TYR A 93 3.99 -4.11 -22.04
N GLU A 94 2.96 -4.63 -22.65
CA GLU A 94 1.54 -4.21 -22.52
C GLU A 94 0.71 -5.49 -22.41
N HIS A 95 -0.14 -5.58 -21.41
CA HIS A 95 -1.13 -6.65 -21.31
C HIS A 95 -2.34 -6.36 -22.19
N SER A 96 -2.76 -7.36 -22.94
CA SER A 96 -4.06 -7.35 -23.60
C SER A 96 -5.19 -7.51 -22.56
N ILE A 97 -6.43 -7.25 -22.96
CA ILE A 97 -7.60 -7.53 -22.09
C ILE A 97 -7.72 -9.02 -21.78
N ASP A 98 -7.27 -9.90 -22.68
CA ASP A 98 -7.24 -11.34 -22.42
C ASP A 98 -6.17 -11.72 -21.39
N ASP A 99 -5.01 -11.05 -21.39
CA ASP A 99 -4.00 -11.22 -20.33
C ASP A 99 -4.56 -10.78 -18.98
N ILE A 100 -5.27 -9.65 -18.93
CA ILE A 100 -5.95 -9.18 -17.72
C ILE A 100 -7.00 -10.20 -17.24
N ARG A 101 -7.74 -10.80 -18.17
CA ARG A 101 -8.71 -11.86 -17.89
C ARG A 101 -8.04 -13.06 -17.22
N ASN A 102 -6.92 -13.50 -17.75
CA ASN A 102 -6.13 -14.60 -17.19
C ASN A 102 -5.60 -14.27 -15.79
N GLU A 103 -5.05 -13.07 -15.59
CA GLU A 103 -4.56 -12.62 -14.29
C GLU A 103 -5.69 -12.54 -13.24
N ALA A 104 -6.88 -12.07 -13.63
CA ALA A 104 -8.05 -12.04 -12.75
C ALA A 104 -8.53 -13.45 -12.38
N THR A 105 -8.48 -14.39 -13.32
CA THR A 105 -8.81 -15.81 -13.09
C THR A 105 -7.84 -16.44 -12.10
N ILE A 106 -6.53 -16.24 -12.28
CA ILE A 106 -5.49 -16.71 -11.36
C ILE A 106 -5.68 -16.10 -9.96
N ALA A 107 -6.02 -14.80 -9.88
CA ALA A 107 -6.30 -14.13 -8.62
C ALA A 107 -7.46 -14.82 -7.87
N LEU A 108 -8.56 -15.08 -8.57
CA LEU A 108 -9.73 -15.74 -7.99
C LEU A 108 -9.41 -17.17 -7.51
N GLU A 109 -8.74 -17.97 -8.33
CA GLU A 109 -8.34 -19.34 -8.01
C GLU A 109 -7.38 -19.43 -6.84
N SER A 110 -6.50 -18.43 -6.68
CA SER A 110 -5.56 -18.34 -5.55
C SER A 110 -6.19 -17.80 -4.26
N GLY A 111 -7.48 -17.48 -4.27
CA GLY A 111 -8.20 -16.95 -3.12
C GLY A 111 -7.85 -15.50 -2.78
N ALA A 112 -7.43 -14.71 -3.78
CA ALA A 112 -7.17 -13.29 -3.57
C ALA A 112 -8.43 -12.55 -3.11
N THR A 113 -8.27 -11.66 -2.14
CA THR A 113 -9.34 -10.81 -1.63
C THR A 113 -9.32 -9.42 -2.24
N GLU A 114 -8.18 -9.04 -2.83
CA GLU A 114 -7.97 -7.75 -3.48
C GLU A 114 -7.14 -7.92 -4.77
N ILE A 115 -7.51 -7.20 -5.82
CA ILE A 115 -6.65 -6.95 -6.99
C ILE A 115 -6.18 -5.49 -6.92
N HIS A 116 -4.86 -5.30 -6.91
CA HIS A 116 -4.23 -3.99 -6.94
C HIS A 116 -3.65 -3.72 -8.33
N ILE A 117 -4.11 -2.64 -8.97
CA ILE A 117 -3.77 -2.30 -10.35
C ILE A 117 -2.96 -1.01 -10.37
N VAL A 118 -1.74 -1.09 -10.85
CA VAL A 118 -0.82 0.04 -11.06
C VAL A 118 0.04 -0.27 -12.26
N GLY A 119 0.30 0.73 -13.11
CA GLY A 119 1.16 0.57 -14.27
C GLY A 119 1.98 1.80 -14.61
N GLY A 120 2.64 1.76 -15.73
CA GLY A 120 3.25 2.93 -16.34
C GLY A 120 2.19 3.91 -16.84
N LEU A 121 2.49 5.22 -16.84
CA LEU A 121 1.64 6.22 -17.49
C LEU A 121 1.76 6.05 -19.01
N HIS A 122 0.96 5.16 -19.55
CA HIS A 122 1.07 4.72 -20.93
C HIS A 122 0.61 5.82 -21.90
N PRO A 123 1.47 6.27 -22.84
CA PRO A 123 1.17 7.44 -23.67
C PRO A 123 0.06 7.28 -24.70
N TRP A 124 -0.30 6.02 -25.04
CA TRP A 124 -1.17 5.74 -26.19
C TRP A 124 -2.35 4.81 -25.92
N LEU A 125 -2.44 4.21 -24.72
CA LEU A 125 -3.61 3.39 -24.38
C LEU A 125 -4.84 4.29 -24.29
N PRO A 126 -5.93 3.94 -24.98
CA PRO A 126 -7.17 4.71 -24.91
C PRO A 126 -7.83 4.53 -23.55
N PHE A 127 -8.67 5.48 -23.15
CA PHE A 127 -9.39 5.42 -21.88
C PHE A 127 -10.27 4.17 -21.76
N GLU A 128 -10.81 3.71 -22.87
CA GLU A 128 -11.63 2.49 -22.96
C GLU A 128 -10.86 1.26 -22.46
N TYR A 129 -9.56 1.17 -22.72
CA TYR A 129 -8.74 0.06 -22.23
C TYR A 129 -8.81 -0.08 -20.70
N TYR A 130 -8.73 1.03 -19.99
CA TYR A 130 -8.78 1.03 -18.52
C TYR A 130 -10.18 0.66 -17.99
N THR A 131 -11.22 1.12 -18.67
CA THR A 131 -12.60 0.75 -18.30
C THR A 131 -12.91 -0.71 -18.62
N ASP A 132 -12.43 -1.24 -19.74
CA ASP A 132 -12.61 -2.64 -20.13
C ASP A 132 -11.84 -3.58 -19.20
N MET A 133 -10.63 -3.20 -18.80
CA MET A 133 -9.87 -3.91 -17.76
C MET A 133 -10.71 -4.07 -16.48
N LEU A 134 -11.29 -2.99 -15.98
CA LEU A 134 -12.12 -3.05 -14.76
C LEU A 134 -13.38 -3.89 -14.96
N ARG A 135 -14.01 -3.82 -16.14
CA ARG A 135 -15.19 -4.62 -16.47
C ARG A 135 -14.86 -6.11 -16.48
N VAL A 136 -13.80 -6.52 -17.17
CA VAL A 136 -13.42 -7.92 -17.26
C VAL A 136 -13.04 -8.51 -15.90
N ILE A 137 -12.36 -7.75 -15.07
CA ILE A 137 -12.06 -8.18 -13.70
C ILE A 137 -13.35 -8.36 -12.90
N ARG A 138 -14.30 -7.44 -13.03
CA ARG A 138 -15.59 -7.51 -12.31
C ARG A 138 -16.47 -8.65 -12.81
N GLU A 139 -16.40 -9.00 -14.10
CA GLU A 139 -17.10 -10.16 -14.68
C GLU A 139 -16.60 -11.48 -14.09
N ILE A 140 -15.28 -11.63 -13.95
CA ILE A 140 -14.64 -12.87 -13.44
C ILE A 140 -14.76 -12.98 -11.93
N ALA A 141 -14.49 -11.89 -11.22
CA ALA A 141 -14.44 -11.84 -9.78
C ALA A 141 -15.39 -10.75 -9.23
N PRO A 142 -16.71 -11.00 -9.21
CA PRO A 142 -17.72 -9.99 -8.90
C PRO A 142 -17.57 -9.34 -7.52
N ASN A 143 -17.04 -10.08 -6.55
CA ASN A 143 -16.94 -9.67 -5.15
C ASN A 143 -15.52 -9.26 -4.73
N ILE A 144 -14.52 -9.35 -5.62
CA ILE A 144 -13.15 -9.00 -5.27
C ILE A 144 -13.02 -7.49 -5.08
N HIS A 145 -12.23 -7.10 -4.08
CA HIS A 145 -11.90 -5.68 -3.94
C HIS A 145 -10.94 -5.26 -5.06
N ILE A 146 -11.28 -4.18 -5.77
CA ILE A 146 -10.42 -3.61 -6.82
C ILE A 146 -9.86 -2.30 -6.30
N LYS A 147 -8.55 -2.26 -6.12
CA LYS A 147 -7.78 -1.07 -5.80
C LYS A 147 -7.02 -0.62 -7.05
N ALA A 148 -7.62 0.26 -7.83
CA ALA A 148 -7.11 0.84 -9.06
C ALA A 148 -7.45 2.33 -9.01
N PHE A 149 -6.66 3.10 -9.46
CA PHE A 149 -5.33 3.37 -9.90
C PHE A 149 -4.66 4.34 -8.92
N THR A 150 -3.43 4.81 -9.19
CA THR A 150 -2.83 5.92 -8.43
C THR A 150 -3.43 7.26 -8.87
N ALA A 151 -3.32 8.28 -8.00
CA ALA A 151 -3.80 9.63 -8.36
C ALA A 151 -3.11 10.19 -9.61
N VAL A 152 -1.84 9.84 -9.82
CA VAL A 152 -1.08 10.26 -11.02
C VAL A 152 -1.63 9.60 -12.29
N GLU A 153 -2.02 8.32 -12.22
CA GLU A 153 -2.66 7.63 -13.34
C GLU A 153 -4.02 8.25 -13.66
N ILE A 154 -4.84 8.54 -12.66
CA ILE A 154 -6.15 9.18 -12.86
C ILE A 154 -6.00 10.55 -13.55
N VAL A 155 -5.03 11.36 -13.14
CA VAL A 155 -4.75 12.65 -13.80
C VAL A 155 -4.25 12.45 -15.25
N HIS A 156 -3.50 11.37 -15.50
CA HIS A 156 -3.01 11.06 -16.84
C HIS A 156 -4.13 10.58 -17.79
N PHE A 157 -5.14 9.90 -17.26
CA PHE A 157 -6.27 9.40 -18.05
C PHE A 157 -7.30 10.50 -18.41
N ALA A 158 -7.35 11.60 -17.61
CA ALA A 158 -8.27 12.72 -17.81
C ALA A 158 -7.80 13.69 -18.90
#